data_fb9f6949da9ee8a8b903027f566e4db4
#
_entry.id   fb9f6949da9ee8a8b903027f566e4db4
#
_cell.length_a   1.000
_cell.length_b   1.000
_cell.length_c   1.000
_cell.angle_alpha   90.00
_cell.angle_beta   90.00
_cell.angle_gamma   90.00
#
_symmetry.space_group_name_H-M   'P 1'
#
loop_
_entity.id
_entity.type
_entity.pdbx_description
1 polymer ?
#
loop_
_entity_poly.entity_id
_entity_poly.type
_entity_poly.pdbx_seq_one_letter_code
_entity_poly.pdbx_strand_id
1 'polypeptide(L)'
;MSDPCLASRHCPAVLIAAPASGQGKTTVTAALARLHRNQGRKVRVFKCGPDFLDPMILERASGAPVYQLDMWMVGEQESRRLLWEAAAEADLILIEGVMGLFDGTPSSADLARHFGVPVLAVIDGTAMAQTFGALALGLARYQPDLPFAGVLANRVGTLRHAQLLEGSLTEGLRWYGALSRETGIELPSRHLGLVQASELNDLDLRLDAAADALAGSCEVALPPAVEFAAPQVIAVEPWLAGVRIAVARDEAFAFTYGASLDLLRAMGAQLSFFSPIHDTELPEADSLYLPGGYPELHHVVLARNTPMLAAIRAHHAADKPLLAECGGMLYLLDSLTDVDGVRAELLGLLAGDAQMQKRLAALALQSVDLPEGNLRGHTYHHSLTSTEVEPIARGHSPNGGRGAEAVFRQGRMTASYVHFYFPSNPRAIAALFAPDLDAAFASKPAPTFDHLNPVGASLLAKRP
;
A
#
# COMPACT_ATOMS: atom_id res chain seq x y z
N MET A 1 12.75 35.86 -5.78
CA MET A 1 13.19 35.55 -4.42
C MET A 1 13.42 34.04 -4.42
N SER A 2 14.68 33.62 -4.31
CA SER A 2 15.04 32.21 -4.26
C SER A 2 14.47 31.64 -2.98
N ASP A 3 13.59 30.62 -3.12
CA ASP A 3 13.10 29.83 -1.99
C ASP A 3 14.28 29.35 -1.13
N PRO A 4 14.18 29.41 0.20
CA PRO A 4 15.21 28.83 1.05
C PRO A 4 15.29 27.34 0.74
N CYS A 5 16.41 26.90 0.17
CA CYS A 5 16.68 25.49 -0.08
C CYS A 5 16.50 24.74 1.25
N LEU A 6 15.45 23.93 1.37
CA LEU A 6 15.25 23.11 2.54
C LEU A 6 16.48 22.22 2.75
N ALA A 7 16.97 22.12 3.99
CA ALA A 7 18.13 21.28 4.29
C ALA A 7 17.77 19.79 4.24
N SER A 8 18.76 18.95 3.91
CA SER A 8 18.65 17.52 4.06
C SER A 8 18.46 17.14 5.54
N ARG A 9 17.90 15.96 5.79
CA ARG A 9 17.65 15.41 7.13
C ARG A 9 18.29 14.04 7.26
N HIS A 10 18.69 13.69 8.47
CA HIS A 10 19.33 12.42 8.75
C HIS A 10 18.50 11.62 9.74
N CYS A 11 18.27 10.35 9.47
CA CYS A 11 17.58 9.43 10.36
C CYS A 11 18.14 8.01 10.18
N PRO A 12 18.36 7.24 11.26
CA PRO A 12 18.59 5.81 11.17
C PRO A 12 17.52 5.14 10.32
N ALA A 13 17.93 4.41 9.29
CA ALA A 13 16.98 3.78 8.37
C ALA A 13 17.49 2.44 7.83
N VAL A 14 16.58 1.49 7.62
CA VAL A 14 16.89 0.19 7.01
C VAL A 14 15.70 -0.31 6.19
N LEU A 15 16.01 -0.93 5.04
CA LEU A 15 15.03 -1.62 4.20
C LEU A 15 15.07 -3.12 4.49
N ILE A 16 13.96 -3.67 4.96
CA ILE A 16 13.79 -5.10 5.24
C ILE A 16 13.33 -5.79 3.97
N ALA A 17 14.19 -6.62 3.39
CA ALA A 17 13.89 -7.35 2.16
C ALA A 17 14.08 -8.86 2.35
N ALA A 18 13.81 -9.64 1.32
CA ALA A 18 13.95 -11.09 1.36
C ALA A 18 14.23 -11.65 -0.04
N PRO A 19 14.69 -12.90 -0.19
CA PRO A 19 14.86 -13.52 -1.50
C PRO A 19 13.54 -13.78 -2.24
N ALA A 20 12.41 -13.88 -1.52
CA ALA A 20 11.09 -14.14 -2.09
C ALA A 20 9.97 -13.69 -1.15
N SER A 21 8.72 -13.79 -1.60
CA SER A 21 7.53 -13.69 -0.74
C SER A 21 7.49 -14.85 0.26
N GLY A 22 6.79 -14.66 1.42
CA GLY A 22 6.62 -15.71 2.42
C GLY A 22 7.81 -15.94 3.36
N GLN A 23 8.90 -15.19 3.25
CA GLN A 23 10.09 -15.33 4.10
C GLN A 23 9.92 -14.71 5.51
N GLY A 24 8.80 -14.02 5.78
CA GLY A 24 8.50 -13.39 7.07
C GLY A 24 8.95 -11.95 7.21
N LYS A 25 9.09 -11.20 6.11
CA LYS A 25 9.40 -9.76 6.13
C LYS A 25 8.50 -8.99 7.10
N THR A 26 7.19 -9.15 6.95
CA THR A 26 6.19 -8.42 7.74
C THR A 26 6.32 -8.74 9.23
N THR A 27 6.52 -10.01 9.60
CA THR A 27 6.74 -10.40 11.00
C THR A 27 7.98 -9.75 11.58
N VAL A 28 9.11 -9.76 10.86
CA VAL A 28 10.37 -9.16 11.31
C VAL A 28 10.27 -7.64 11.37
N THR A 29 9.66 -7.01 10.37
CA THR A 29 9.47 -5.54 10.34
C THR A 29 8.57 -5.10 11.50
N ALA A 30 7.46 -5.80 11.73
CA ALA A 30 6.55 -5.53 12.84
C ALA A 30 7.24 -5.73 14.21
N ALA A 31 8.02 -6.82 14.36
CA ALA A 31 8.79 -7.08 15.58
C ALA A 31 9.83 -5.99 15.86
N LEU A 32 10.58 -5.54 14.84
CA LEU A 32 11.54 -4.42 14.98
C LEU A 32 10.80 -3.11 15.33
N ALA A 33 9.71 -2.80 14.65
CA ALA A 33 8.94 -1.59 14.93
C ALA A 33 8.41 -1.59 16.38
N ARG A 34 7.82 -2.72 16.81
CA ARG A 34 7.27 -2.87 18.17
C ARG A 34 8.35 -2.79 19.23
N LEU A 35 9.50 -3.44 19.01
CA LEU A 35 10.65 -3.42 19.91
C LEU A 35 11.15 -2.00 20.15
N HIS A 36 11.45 -1.28 19.08
CA HIS A 36 11.96 0.09 19.18
C HIS A 36 10.93 1.04 19.79
N ARG A 37 9.63 0.88 19.45
CA ARG A 37 8.56 1.61 20.09
C ARG A 37 8.46 1.34 21.60
N ASN A 38 8.57 0.07 22.01
CA ASN A 38 8.55 -0.32 23.44
C ASN A 38 9.76 0.27 24.20
N GLN A 39 10.86 0.57 23.49
CA GLN A 39 12.02 1.30 24.03
C GLN A 39 11.83 2.83 24.04
N GLY A 40 10.65 3.33 23.70
CA GLY A 40 10.30 4.76 23.71
C GLY A 40 10.72 5.53 22.46
N ARG A 41 11.17 4.86 21.40
CA ARG A 41 11.53 5.52 20.13
C ARG A 41 10.32 5.80 19.26
N LYS A 42 10.36 6.89 18.52
CA LYS A 42 9.40 7.19 17.44
C LYS A 42 9.83 6.43 16.19
N VAL A 43 9.03 5.44 15.81
CA VAL A 43 9.29 4.60 14.63
C VAL A 43 8.33 4.95 13.52
N ARG A 44 8.87 5.25 12.35
CA ARG A 44 8.08 5.38 11.12
C ARG A 44 8.32 4.17 10.25
N VAL A 45 7.25 3.57 9.78
CA VAL A 45 7.31 2.40 8.91
C VAL A 45 6.71 2.75 7.55
N PHE A 46 7.33 2.24 6.49
CA PHE A 46 6.85 2.35 5.11
C PHE A 46 6.74 0.97 4.48
N LYS A 47 5.80 0.83 3.55
CA LYS A 47 5.63 -0.38 2.74
C LYS A 47 6.02 -0.12 1.30
N CYS A 48 6.93 -0.94 0.73
CA CYS A 48 7.17 -0.89 -0.71
C CYS A 48 5.99 -1.48 -1.48
N GLY A 49 5.61 -0.79 -2.55
CA GLY A 49 4.54 -1.24 -3.44
C GLY A 49 3.12 -1.13 -2.87
N PRO A 50 2.13 -1.52 -3.67
CA PRO A 50 0.72 -1.46 -3.30
C PRO A 50 0.36 -2.63 -2.38
N ASP A 51 0.03 -2.34 -1.14
CA ASP A 51 -0.43 -3.30 -0.14
C ASP A 51 -1.31 -2.59 0.88
N PHE A 52 -2.35 -3.26 1.37
CA PHE A 52 -3.26 -2.72 2.38
C PHE A 52 -3.20 -3.49 3.70
N LEU A 53 -2.86 -4.77 3.66
CA LEU A 53 -2.92 -5.66 4.84
C LEU A 53 -1.67 -5.55 5.71
N ASP A 54 -0.48 -5.66 5.10
CA ASP A 54 0.77 -5.47 5.83
C ASP A 54 0.81 -4.10 6.54
N PRO A 55 0.44 -2.97 5.89
CA PRO A 55 0.37 -1.66 6.54
C PRO A 55 -0.47 -1.64 7.81
N MET A 56 -1.64 -2.30 7.87
CA MET A 56 -2.49 -2.32 9.06
C MET A 56 -1.78 -2.95 10.26
N ILE A 57 -1.02 -4.02 10.04
CA ILE A 57 -0.23 -4.69 11.08
C ILE A 57 0.95 -3.82 11.50
N LEU A 58 1.64 -3.21 10.53
CA LEU A 58 2.79 -2.36 10.76
C LEU A 58 2.41 -1.05 11.49
N GLU A 59 1.23 -0.50 11.22
CA GLU A 59 0.65 0.63 11.97
C GLU A 59 0.41 0.25 13.43
N ARG A 60 -0.14 -0.94 13.68
CA ARG A 60 -0.35 -1.43 15.04
C ARG A 60 0.98 -1.63 15.77
N ALA A 61 1.99 -2.14 15.08
CA ALA A 61 3.32 -2.36 15.64
C ALA A 61 4.04 -1.04 15.96
N SER A 62 4.11 -0.12 15.02
CA SER A 62 4.83 1.16 15.15
C SER A 62 4.07 2.20 15.99
N GLY A 63 2.72 2.15 15.96
CA GLY A 63 1.84 3.17 16.54
C GLY A 63 1.77 4.45 15.71
N ALA A 64 2.16 4.41 14.45
CA ALA A 64 2.17 5.53 13.53
C ALA A 64 1.62 5.09 12.15
N PRO A 65 1.03 6.00 11.36
CA PRO A 65 0.55 5.70 10.02
C PRO A 65 1.66 5.12 9.12
N VAL A 66 1.32 4.13 8.31
CA VAL A 66 2.21 3.50 7.34
C VAL A 66 1.83 3.94 5.93
N TYR A 67 2.80 4.53 5.23
CA TYR A 67 2.62 4.98 3.85
C TYR A 67 3.36 4.06 2.88
N GLN A 68 2.91 4.06 1.64
CA GLN A 68 3.56 3.36 0.55
C GLN A 68 4.76 4.14 0.03
N LEU A 69 5.83 3.41 -0.32
CA LEU A 69 6.92 3.91 -1.12
C LEU A 69 6.99 3.10 -2.42
N ASP A 70 7.00 3.78 -3.54
CA ASP A 70 7.09 3.13 -4.84
C ASP A 70 7.58 4.16 -5.87
N MET A 71 8.56 3.76 -6.69
CA MET A 71 9.19 4.69 -7.64
C MET A 71 8.29 5.00 -8.86
N TRP A 72 7.22 4.21 -9.07
CA TRP A 72 6.30 4.42 -10.17
C TRP A 72 4.91 4.87 -9.71
N MET A 73 4.22 4.09 -8.87
CA MET A 73 2.86 4.42 -8.42
C MET A 73 2.84 5.67 -7.55
N VAL A 74 3.64 5.69 -6.51
CA VAL A 74 3.82 6.84 -5.62
C VAL A 74 4.65 7.92 -6.35
N GLY A 75 5.73 7.50 -6.98
CA GLY A 75 6.69 8.34 -7.67
C GLY A 75 7.84 8.78 -6.77
N GLU A 76 8.94 9.16 -7.41
CA GLU A 76 10.18 9.52 -6.71
C GLU A 76 10.01 10.71 -5.77
N GLN A 77 9.39 11.79 -6.26
CA GLN A 77 9.28 13.05 -5.50
C GLN A 77 8.39 12.89 -4.26
N GLU A 78 7.29 12.18 -4.37
CA GLU A 78 6.42 11.91 -3.24
C GLU A 78 7.08 10.94 -2.25
N SER A 79 7.76 9.89 -2.73
CA SER A 79 8.54 8.99 -1.87
C SER A 79 9.64 9.76 -1.12
N ARG A 80 10.33 10.69 -1.78
CA ARG A 80 11.33 11.59 -1.18
C ARG A 80 10.71 12.48 -0.11
N ARG A 81 9.55 13.08 -0.39
CA ARG A 81 8.82 13.93 0.55
C ARG A 81 8.47 13.16 1.82
N LEU A 82 7.88 11.97 1.67
CA LEU A 82 7.47 11.11 2.78
C LEU A 82 8.66 10.71 3.67
N LEU A 83 9.79 10.31 3.07
CA LEU A 83 11.02 9.96 3.80
C LEU A 83 11.63 11.17 4.50
N TRP A 84 11.68 12.33 3.84
CA TRP A 84 12.23 13.55 4.40
C TRP A 84 11.37 14.07 5.57
N GLU A 85 10.05 14.01 5.47
CA GLU A 85 9.14 14.36 6.56
C GLU A 85 9.30 13.42 7.75
N ALA A 86 9.34 12.11 7.50
CA ALA A 86 9.57 11.11 8.54
C ALA A 86 10.91 11.32 9.26
N ALA A 87 11.97 11.66 8.53
CA ALA A 87 13.30 11.93 9.12
C ALA A 87 13.36 13.17 10.02
N ALA A 88 12.32 14.03 10.00
CA ALA A 88 12.21 15.16 10.91
C ALA A 88 11.73 14.79 12.31
N GLU A 89 10.99 13.70 12.45
CA GLU A 89 10.27 13.37 13.68
C GLU A 89 10.61 11.98 14.23
N ALA A 90 11.15 11.09 13.39
CA ALA A 90 11.42 9.71 13.77
C ALA A 90 12.85 9.52 14.30
N ASP A 91 12.99 8.59 15.24
CA ASP A 91 14.26 8.06 15.70
C ASP A 91 14.75 6.89 14.83
N LEU A 92 13.80 6.26 14.09
CA LEU A 92 14.04 5.12 13.22
C LEU A 92 13.03 5.06 12.09
N ILE A 93 13.52 4.87 10.87
CA ILE A 93 12.72 4.56 9.69
C ILE A 93 12.94 3.10 9.29
N LEU A 94 11.85 2.34 9.20
CA LEU A 94 11.83 0.99 8.66
C LEU A 94 11.07 0.99 7.34
N ILE A 95 11.63 0.34 6.31
CA ILE A 95 10.96 0.18 5.02
C ILE A 95 10.79 -1.30 4.76
N GLU A 96 9.55 -1.78 4.66
CA GLU A 96 9.31 -3.17 4.28
C GLU A 96 9.26 -3.32 2.76
N GLY A 97 10.15 -4.14 2.21
CA GLY A 97 10.19 -4.48 0.78
C GLY A 97 9.02 -5.33 0.32
N VAL A 98 8.79 -5.35 -0.97
CA VAL A 98 7.76 -6.17 -1.63
C VAL A 98 8.40 -7.33 -2.39
N MET A 99 7.73 -8.49 -2.46
CA MET A 99 8.22 -9.70 -3.18
C MET A 99 9.65 -10.08 -2.78
N GLY A 100 10.47 -10.52 -3.72
CA GLY A 100 11.92 -10.65 -3.54
C GLY A 100 12.64 -9.33 -3.77
N LEU A 101 13.85 -9.20 -3.19
CA LEU A 101 14.65 -7.96 -3.20
C LEU A 101 14.82 -7.34 -4.60
N PHE A 102 14.98 -8.20 -5.61
CA PHE A 102 15.23 -7.81 -7.00
C PHE A 102 14.02 -7.99 -7.92
N ASP A 103 12.88 -8.42 -7.37
CA ASP A 103 11.66 -8.66 -8.14
C ASP A 103 10.94 -7.36 -8.45
N GLY A 104 10.40 -7.28 -9.67
CA GLY A 104 9.66 -6.12 -10.16
C GLY A 104 10.56 -5.05 -10.81
N THR A 105 9.89 -4.07 -11.44
CA THR A 105 10.56 -2.93 -12.08
C THR A 105 9.69 -1.69 -11.85
N PRO A 106 10.13 -0.76 -10.99
CA PRO A 106 11.32 -0.81 -10.13
C PRO A 106 11.18 -1.81 -8.96
N SER A 107 12.30 -2.37 -8.51
CA SER A 107 12.40 -3.32 -7.40
C SER A 107 12.66 -2.64 -6.05
N SER A 108 12.57 -3.41 -4.94
CA SER A 108 12.99 -2.93 -3.61
C SER A 108 14.49 -2.56 -3.58
N ALA A 109 15.34 -3.26 -4.36
CA ALA A 109 16.76 -2.92 -4.50
C ALA A 109 16.97 -1.59 -5.21
N ASP A 110 16.15 -1.27 -6.22
CA ASP A 110 16.21 0.03 -6.90
C ASP A 110 15.85 1.18 -5.95
N LEU A 111 14.84 1.00 -5.12
CA LEU A 111 14.45 1.97 -4.09
C LEU A 111 15.57 2.14 -3.04
N ALA A 112 16.15 1.03 -2.56
CA ALA A 112 17.25 1.04 -1.60
C ALA A 112 18.46 1.84 -2.12
N ARG A 113 18.88 1.59 -3.38
CA ARG A 113 19.97 2.33 -4.02
C ARG A 113 19.64 3.80 -4.23
N HIS A 114 18.42 4.09 -4.69
CA HIS A 114 18.00 5.46 -5.00
C HIS A 114 18.03 6.37 -3.77
N PHE A 115 17.57 5.86 -2.63
CA PHE A 115 17.52 6.62 -1.38
C PHE A 115 18.72 6.35 -0.45
N GLY A 116 19.68 5.51 -0.84
CA GLY A 116 20.84 5.18 -0.03
C GLY A 116 20.51 4.38 1.24
N VAL A 117 19.37 3.73 1.31
CA VAL A 117 18.91 2.97 2.49
C VAL A 117 19.52 1.57 2.49
N PRO A 118 20.29 1.18 3.54
CA PRO A 118 20.88 -0.15 3.57
C PRO A 118 19.83 -1.26 3.73
N VAL A 119 20.07 -2.41 3.07
CA VAL A 119 19.18 -3.57 3.07
C VAL A 119 19.55 -4.53 4.19
N LEU A 120 18.58 -4.88 5.04
CA LEU A 120 18.60 -6.04 5.92
C LEU A 120 17.82 -7.19 5.24
N ALA A 121 18.53 -8.25 4.85
CA ALA A 121 17.90 -9.39 4.19
C ALA A 121 17.39 -10.40 5.22
N VAL A 122 16.09 -10.65 5.22
CA VAL A 122 15.41 -11.68 6.01
C VAL A 122 15.32 -12.95 5.18
N ILE A 123 15.94 -14.03 5.65
CA ILE A 123 15.99 -15.30 4.95
C ILE A 123 15.38 -16.39 5.84
N ASP A 124 14.42 -17.15 5.31
CA ASP A 124 13.85 -18.32 5.98
C ASP A 124 14.92 -19.41 6.11
N GLY A 125 15.35 -19.66 7.32
CA GLY A 125 16.36 -20.67 7.66
C GLY A 125 15.85 -22.08 7.83
N THR A 126 14.51 -22.32 7.79
CA THR A 126 13.87 -23.59 8.22
C THR A 126 14.53 -24.85 7.65
N ALA A 127 14.92 -24.85 6.39
CA ALA A 127 15.49 -26.00 5.69
C ALA A 127 16.89 -25.73 5.15
N MET A 128 17.64 -24.80 5.77
CA MET A 128 18.96 -24.39 5.30
C MET A 128 20.07 -24.78 6.28
N ALA A 129 21.26 -24.97 5.76
CA ALA A 129 22.53 -25.09 6.44
C ALA A 129 23.51 -24.09 5.76
N GLN A 130 24.68 -24.56 5.30
CA GLN A 130 25.71 -23.70 4.68
C GLN A 130 25.25 -22.98 3.42
N THR A 131 24.23 -23.48 2.72
CA THR A 131 23.63 -22.80 1.54
C THR A 131 23.04 -21.41 1.91
N PHE A 132 22.71 -21.18 3.18
CA PHE A 132 22.27 -19.88 3.70
C PHE A 132 23.31 -18.78 3.37
N GLY A 133 24.60 -19.04 3.63
CA GLY A 133 25.67 -18.10 3.33
C GLY A 133 25.82 -17.78 1.85
N ALA A 134 25.63 -18.79 0.99
CA ALA A 134 25.65 -18.58 -0.46
C ALA A 134 24.49 -17.68 -0.93
N LEU A 135 23.27 -17.89 -0.38
CA LEU A 135 22.13 -17.03 -0.68
C LEU A 135 22.34 -15.60 -0.15
N ALA A 136 22.84 -15.47 1.07
CA ALA A 136 23.15 -14.18 1.67
C ALA A 136 24.18 -13.39 0.83
N LEU A 137 25.23 -14.06 0.39
CA LEU A 137 26.25 -13.47 -0.48
C LEU A 137 25.64 -13.06 -1.83
N GLY A 138 24.79 -13.90 -2.41
CA GLY A 138 24.07 -13.61 -3.65
C GLY A 138 23.25 -12.33 -3.52
N LEU A 139 22.44 -12.20 -2.46
CA LEU A 139 21.63 -10.99 -2.21
C LEU A 139 22.49 -9.74 -2.06
N ALA A 140 23.62 -9.84 -1.36
CA ALA A 140 24.50 -8.70 -1.12
C ALA A 140 25.33 -8.27 -2.34
N ARG A 141 25.57 -9.16 -3.31
CA ARG A 141 26.53 -8.95 -4.40
C ARG A 141 25.95 -9.06 -5.81
N TYR A 142 24.69 -9.47 -5.94
CA TYR A 142 24.04 -9.67 -7.25
C TYR A 142 24.01 -8.38 -8.08
N GLN A 143 23.74 -7.25 -7.41
CA GLN A 143 23.81 -5.94 -8.04
C GLN A 143 24.92 -5.12 -7.37
N PRO A 144 25.79 -4.46 -8.12
CA PRO A 144 26.79 -3.57 -7.58
C PRO A 144 26.12 -2.37 -6.90
N ASP A 145 26.81 -1.76 -5.94
CA ASP A 145 26.43 -0.53 -5.26
C ASP A 145 25.12 -0.60 -4.46
N LEU A 146 24.59 -1.82 -4.18
CA LEU A 146 23.49 -1.98 -3.27
C LEU A 146 24.00 -1.75 -1.82
N PRO A 147 23.48 -0.72 -1.10
CA PRO A 147 23.81 -0.57 0.31
C PRO A 147 23.22 -1.76 1.08
N PHE A 148 24.08 -2.54 1.74
CA PHE A 148 23.69 -3.78 2.40
C PHE A 148 24.11 -3.77 3.87
N ALA A 149 23.11 -3.88 4.79
CA ALA A 149 23.35 -3.87 6.22
C ALA A 149 23.80 -5.23 6.74
N GLY A 150 23.16 -6.30 6.26
CA GLY A 150 23.43 -7.67 6.70
C GLY A 150 22.25 -8.61 6.50
N VAL A 151 22.26 -9.71 7.25
CA VAL A 151 21.23 -10.77 7.14
C VAL A 151 20.69 -11.14 8.52
N LEU A 152 19.39 -11.50 8.54
CA LEU A 152 18.69 -12.06 9.67
C LEU A 152 18.06 -13.40 9.23
N ALA A 153 18.30 -14.47 9.97
CA ALA A 153 17.65 -15.74 9.73
C ALA A 153 16.31 -15.79 10.45
N ASN A 154 15.26 -16.15 9.69
CA ASN A 154 13.92 -16.30 10.25
C ASN A 154 13.56 -17.79 10.39
N ARG A 155 12.63 -18.11 11.28
CA ARG A 155 12.10 -19.49 11.51
C ARG A 155 13.18 -20.51 11.85
N VAL A 156 14.15 -20.13 12.63
CA VAL A 156 15.24 -21.01 13.05
C VAL A 156 14.79 -21.93 14.16
N GLY A 157 15.13 -23.23 14.08
CA GLY A 157 14.61 -24.22 15.02
C GLY A 157 15.35 -24.28 16.36
N THR A 158 16.67 -24.02 16.39
CA THR A 158 17.51 -24.17 17.59
C THR A 158 18.70 -23.20 17.54
N LEU A 159 19.29 -22.93 18.74
CA LEU A 159 20.50 -22.11 18.84
C LEU A 159 21.67 -22.71 18.03
N ARG A 160 21.84 -24.05 18.04
CA ARG A 160 22.88 -24.72 17.24
C ARG A 160 22.64 -24.51 15.73
N HIS A 161 21.37 -24.48 15.30
CA HIS A 161 21.03 -24.18 13.91
C HIS A 161 21.37 -22.73 13.57
N ALA A 162 21.06 -21.77 14.45
CA ALA A 162 21.46 -20.38 14.27
C ALA A 162 22.98 -20.22 14.09
N GLN A 163 23.77 -20.87 14.95
CA GLN A 163 25.23 -20.87 14.86
C GLN A 163 25.76 -21.48 13.56
N LEU A 164 25.09 -22.54 13.03
CA LEU A 164 25.43 -23.13 11.75
C LEU A 164 25.18 -22.16 10.58
N LEU A 165 24.07 -21.42 10.62
CA LEU A 165 23.73 -20.41 9.61
C LEU A 165 24.70 -19.24 9.68
N GLU A 166 24.98 -18.71 10.86
CA GLU A 166 25.95 -17.65 11.11
C GLU A 166 27.34 -18.04 10.61
N GLY A 167 27.82 -19.24 10.97
CA GLY A 167 29.11 -19.75 10.54
C GLY A 167 29.25 -20.03 9.05
N SER A 168 28.15 -19.98 8.29
CA SER A 168 28.15 -20.10 6.83
C SER A 168 28.39 -18.77 6.10
N LEU A 169 28.32 -17.65 6.81
CA LEU A 169 28.48 -16.32 6.21
C LEU A 169 29.96 -16.11 5.81
N THR A 170 30.13 -15.50 4.65
CA THR A 170 31.45 -15.06 4.19
C THR A 170 31.87 -13.74 4.84
N GLU A 171 33.17 -13.47 4.86
CA GLU A 171 33.70 -12.21 5.36
C GLU A 171 33.01 -10.99 4.71
N GLY A 172 32.71 -10.00 5.54
CA GLY A 172 32.04 -8.76 5.12
C GLY A 172 30.50 -8.83 5.12
N LEU A 173 29.90 -9.99 5.43
CA LEU A 173 28.47 -10.11 5.68
C LEU A 173 28.17 -10.07 7.19
N ARG A 174 27.38 -9.09 7.62
CA ARG A 174 27.00 -8.94 9.03
C ARG A 174 25.81 -9.84 9.36
N TRP A 175 25.95 -10.59 10.45
CA TRP A 175 24.87 -11.34 11.07
C TRP A 175 24.08 -10.45 12.04
N TYR A 176 22.78 -10.35 11.85
CA TYR A 176 21.86 -9.62 12.75
C TYR A 176 21.17 -10.52 13.76
N GLY A 177 21.27 -11.84 13.61
CA GLY A 177 20.67 -12.80 14.52
C GLY A 177 19.69 -13.74 13.85
N ALA A 178 18.97 -14.48 14.68
CA ALA A 178 18.00 -15.48 14.25
C ALA A 178 16.71 -15.37 15.05
N LEU A 179 15.58 -15.23 14.36
CA LEU A 179 14.26 -15.33 14.97
C LEU A 179 13.79 -16.77 14.98
N SER A 180 13.42 -17.29 16.16
CA SER A 180 12.96 -18.65 16.32
C SER A 180 11.56 -18.85 15.71
N ARG A 181 11.27 -20.11 15.34
CA ARG A 181 9.94 -20.51 14.91
C ARG A 181 9.07 -20.75 16.14
N GLU A 182 8.22 -19.79 16.44
CA GLU A 182 7.27 -19.86 17.56
C GLU A 182 5.84 -19.62 17.06
N THR A 183 4.89 -20.45 17.49
CA THR A 183 3.48 -20.34 17.10
C THR A 183 2.83 -19.05 17.62
N GLY A 184 3.35 -18.49 18.72
CA GLY A 184 2.82 -17.25 19.33
C GLY A 184 3.15 -15.97 18.58
N ILE A 185 4.09 -16.00 17.62
CA ILE A 185 4.51 -14.83 16.84
C ILE A 185 4.05 -14.88 15.37
N GLU A 186 3.48 -16.01 14.93
CA GLU A 186 3.03 -16.13 13.54
C GLU A 186 1.81 -15.23 13.29
N LEU A 187 1.88 -14.45 12.22
CA LEU A 187 0.75 -13.66 11.71
C LEU A 187 -0.10 -14.57 10.81
N PRO A 188 -1.39 -14.79 11.16
CA PRO A 188 -2.25 -15.68 10.37
C PRO A 188 -2.50 -15.10 8.98
N SER A 189 -2.49 -15.99 7.99
CA SER A 189 -2.79 -15.65 6.60
C SER A 189 -3.99 -16.45 6.09
N ARG A 190 -4.75 -15.85 5.17
CA ARG A 190 -5.82 -16.48 4.38
C ARG A 190 -5.36 -16.70 2.95
N HIS A 191 -6.22 -17.29 2.13
CA HIS A 191 -5.95 -17.48 0.69
C HIS A 191 -5.65 -16.19 -0.07
N LEU A 192 -6.08 -15.03 0.45
CA LEU A 192 -5.96 -13.70 -0.15
C LEU A 192 -4.85 -12.83 0.48
N GLY A 193 -4.05 -13.37 1.38
CA GLY A 193 -3.01 -12.64 2.12
C GLY A 193 -3.17 -12.73 3.62
N LEU A 194 -2.62 -11.77 4.38
CA LEU A 194 -2.80 -11.70 5.83
C LEU A 194 -4.27 -11.41 6.18
N VAL A 195 -4.67 -11.79 7.40
CA VAL A 195 -5.95 -11.38 7.98
C VAL A 195 -5.87 -9.90 8.33
N GLN A 196 -6.97 -9.15 8.19
CA GLN A 196 -7.00 -7.74 8.60
C GLN A 196 -6.65 -7.60 10.09
N ALA A 197 -5.89 -6.56 10.43
CA ALA A 197 -5.44 -6.34 11.81
C ALA A 197 -6.61 -6.21 12.80
N SER A 198 -7.76 -5.68 12.37
CA SER A 198 -8.98 -5.56 13.17
C SER A 198 -9.64 -6.90 13.53
N GLU A 199 -9.38 -7.95 12.77
CA GLU A 199 -9.91 -9.30 13.00
C GLU A 199 -9.05 -10.11 13.99
N LEU A 200 -7.86 -9.63 14.35
CA LEU A 200 -6.92 -10.29 15.23
C LEU A 200 -7.00 -9.73 16.65
N ASN A 201 -7.79 -10.36 17.51
CA ASN A 201 -7.96 -9.95 18.91
C ASN A 201 -6.68 -10.03 19.74
N ASP A 202 -5.73 -10.89 19.38
CA ASP A 202 -4.46 -11.14 20.06
C ASP A 202 -3.24 -10.51 19.36
N LEU A 203 -3.46 -9.59 18.39
CA LEU A 203 -2.38 -9.02 17.58
C LEU A 203 -1.31 -8.33 18.43
N ASP A 204 -1.69 -7.52 19.42
CA ASP A 204 -0.73 -6.84 20.30
C ASP A 204 0.14 -7.84 21.08
N LEU A 205 -0.45 -8.93 21.59
CA LEU A 205 0.30 -9.97 22.29
C LEU A 205 1.30 -10.66 21.37
N ARG A 206 0.92 -10.93 20.11
CA ARG A 206 1.83 -11.49 19.10
C ARG A 206 2.97 -10.54 18.75
N LEU A 207 2.67 -9.25 18.61
CA LEU A 207 3.67 -8.22 18.32
C LEU A 207 4.67 -8.07 19.47
N ASP A 208 4.20 -8.07 20.72
CA ASP A 208 5.07 -8.00 21.90
C ASP A 208 5.92 -9.26 22.03
N ALA A 209 5.34 -10.44 21.87
CA ALA A 209 6.10 -11.70 21.88
C ALA A 209 7.18 -11.75 20.77
N ALA A 210 6.86 -11.27 19.57
CA ALA A 210 7.82 -11.19 18.46
C ALA A 210 8.95 -10.18 18.75
N ALA A 211 8.62 -9.05 19.36
CA ALA A 211 9.62 -8.05 19.79
C ALA A 211 10.56 -8.61 20.86
N ASP A 212 10.03 -9.32 21.86
CA ASP A 212 10.81 -9.93 22.94
C ASP A 212 11.73 -11.04 22.40
N ALA A 213 11.22 -11.90 21.52
CA ALA A 213 12.00 -12.95 20.88
C ALA A 213 13.17 -12.37 20.06
N LEU A 214 12.92 -11.27 19.34
CA LEU A 214 13.93 -10.56 18.56
C LEU A 214 14.97 -9.89 19.45
N ALA A 215 14.55 -9.27 20.56
CA ALA A 215 15.47 -8.66 21.54
C ALA A 215 16.41 -9.68 22.20
N GLY A 216 15.94 -10.92 22.40
CA GLY A 216 16.71 -11.99 23.03
C GLY A 216 17.70 -12.69 22.09
N SER A 217 17.56 -12.55 20.78
CA SER A 217 18.29 -13.37 19.80
C SER A 217 18.93 -12.61 18.67
N CYS A 218 18.66 -11.30 18.53
CA CYS A 218 19.14 -10.49 17.42
C CYS A 218 19.86 -9.23 17.89
N GLU A 219 20.73 -8.70 17.03
CA GLU A 219 21.28 -7.37 17.22
C GLU A 219 20.22 -6.33 16.87
N VAL A 220 19.85 -5.53 17.85
CA VAL A 220 18.78 -4.53 17.73
C VAL A 220 19.28 -3.09 17.89
N ALA A 221 20.55 -2.86 17.61
CA ALA A 221 21.10 -1.52 17.53
C ALA A 221 20.47 -0.74 16.36
N LEU A 222 20.40 0.58 16.52
CA LEU A 222 19.94 1.44 15.41
C LEU A 222 20.87 1.27 14.20
N PRO A 223 20.30 1.19 12.98
CA PRO A 223 21.10 1.20 11.76
C PRO A 223 21.82 2.55 11.58
N PRO A 224 22.79 2.64 10.65
CA PRO A 224 23.42 3.90 10.32
C PRO A 224 22.38 4.96 9.90
N ALA A 225 22.66 6.23 10.22
CA ALA A 225 21.83 7.33 9.75
C ALA A 225 21.99 7.50 8.23
N VAL A 226 20.86 7.66 7.56
CA VAL A 226 20.74 7.91 6.12
C VAL A 226 20.38 9.36 5.92
N GLU A 227 20.99 10.00 4.93
CA GLU A 227 20.66 11.36 4.52
C GLU A 227 19.46 11.35 3.54
N PHE A 228 18.41 12.07 3.89
CA PHE A 228 17.23 12.28 3.04
C PHE A 228 17.24 13.70 2.51
N ALA A 229 17.46 13.85 1.21
CA ALA A 229 17.43 15.14 0.53
C ALA A 229 16.03 15.76 0.57
N ALA A 230 15.98 17.08 0.67
CA ALA A 230 14.71 17.80 0.65
C ALA A 230 13.93 17.57 -0.66
N PRO A 231 12.60 17.44 -0.59
CA PRO A 231 11.75 17.32 -1.77
C PRO A 231 11.59 18.66 -2.45
N GLN A 232 11.14 18.63 -3.71
CA GLN A 232 10.53 19.80 -4.31
C GLN A 232 9.17 20.03 -3.67
N VAL A 233 8.95 21.20 -3.09
CA VAL A 233 7.66 21.54 -2.48
C VAL A 233 6.66 21.86 -3.58
N ILE A 234 5.65 21.01 -3.72
CA ILE A 234 4.49 21.28 -4.55
C ILE A 234 3.35 21.62 -3.61
N ALA A 235 2.86 22.85 -3.63
CA ALA A 235 1.73 23.24 -2.83
C ALA A 235 0.47 22.50 -3.31
N VAL A 236 -0.28 21.93 -2.36
CA VAL A 236 -1.59 21.34 -2.63
C VAL A 236 -2.61 22.49 -2.58
N GLU A 237 -3.29 22.73 -3.69
CA GLU A 237 -4.33 23.76 -3.75
C GLU A 237 -5.62 23.26 -3.07
N PRO A 238 -6.39 24.13 -2.39
CA PRO A 238 -7.57 23.74 -1.61
C PRO A 238 -8.82 23.55 -2.48
N TRP A 239 -8.72 22.76 -3.56
CA TRP A 239 -9.81 22.54 -4.54
C TRP A 239 -11.08 21.93 -3.95
N LEU A 240 -10.99 21.30 -2.78
CA LEU A 240 -12.12 20.68 -2.09
C LEU A 240 -12.50 21.43 -0.79
N ALA A 241 -12.18 22.73 -0.73
CA ALA A 241 -12.49 23.54 0.45
C ALA A 241 -13.98 23.47 0.82
N GLY A 242 -14.27 22.92 2.00
CA GLY A 242 -15.62 22.77 2.52
C GLY A 242 -16.43 21.61 1.97
N VAL A 243 -15.92 20.84 0.99
CA VAL A 243 -16.58 19.65 0.46
C VAL A 243 -16.59 18.55 1.52
N ARG A 244 -17.76 18.00 1.84
CA ARG A 244 -17.95 16.89 2.77
C ARG A 244 -17.88 15.58 1.98
N ILE A 245 -16.94 14.72 2.33
CA ILE A 245 -16.76 13.42 1.70
C ILE A 245 -17.02 12.35 2.76
N ALA A 246 -18.04 11.51 2.56
CA ALA A 246 -18.27 10.33 3.38
C ALA A 246 -17.52 9.13 2.77
N VAL A 247 -16.69 8.49 3.60
CA VAL A 247 -15.83 7.37 3.22
C VAL A 247 -16.35 6.11 3.91
N ALA A 248 -16.66 5.08 3.15
CA ALA A 248 -17.01 3.77 3.70
C ALA A 248 -15.79 3.16 4.40
N ARG A 249 -15.98 2.68 5.62
CA ARG A 249 -14.93 2.06 6.44
C ARG A 249 -15.52 1.07 7.43
N ASP A 250 -15.34 -0.19 7.17
CA ASP A 250 -15.63 -1.32 8.05
C ASP A 250 -14.86 -2.57 7.58
N GLU A 251 -15.27 -3.75 8.03
CA GLU A 251 -14.64 -5.02 7.69
C GLU A 251 -14.76 -5.35 6.20
N ALA A 252 -15.76 -4.82 5.50
CA ALA A 252 -15.94 -5.00 4.05
C ALA A 252 -15.17 -3.96 3.22
N PHE A 253 -14.87 -2.76 3.76
CA PHE A 253 -14.31 -1.62 3.05
C PHE A 253 -13.13 -1.01 3.81
N ALA A 254 -12.00 -1.72 3.84
CA ALA A 254 -10.82 -1.34 4.62
C ALA A 254 -9.61 -0.94 3.77
N PHE A 255 -9.66 -1.08 2.43
CA PHE A 255 -8.50 -0.90 1.57
C PHE A 255 -8.41 0.54 1.06
N THR A 256 -7.80 1.38 1.87
CA THR A 256 -7.59 2.80 1.57
C THR A 256 -6.16 3.20 1.89
N TYR A 257 -5.49 3.88 0.97
CA TYR A 257 -4.19 4.49 1.23
C TYR A 257 -4.34 5.68 2.20
N GLY A 258 -3.56 5.70 3.28
CA GLY A 258 -3.50 6.83 4.21
C GLY A 258 -3.19 8.14 3.50
N ALA A 259 -2.22 8.12 2.58
CA ALA A 259 -1.84 9.27 1.77
C ALA A 259 -2.99 9.83 0.92
N SER A 260 -3.92 8.98 0.47
CA SER A 260 -5.12 9.43 -0.27
C SER A 260 -6.07 10.24 0.61
N LEU A 261 -6.30 9.79 1.84
CA LEU A 261 -7.13 10.54 2.79
C LEU A 261 -6.47 11.85 3.23
N ASP A 262 -5.16 11.84 3.40
CA ASP A 262 -4.40 13.04 3.78
C ASP A 262 -4.40 14.07 2.65
N LEU A 263 -4.32 13.63 1.40
CA LEU A 263 -4.47 14.51 0.25
C LEU A 263 -5.86 15.19 0.22
N LEU A 264 -6.93 14.43 0.42
CA LEU A 264 -8.28 14.99 0.46
C LEU A 264 -8.40 16.07 1.55
N ARG A 265 -7.85 15.81 2.75
CA ARG A 265 -7.79 16.82 3.83
C ARG A 265 -6.95 18.03 3.47
N ALA A 266 -5.79 17.81 2.85
CA ALA A 266 -4.91 18.88 2.40
C ALA A 266 -5.57 19.78 1.33
N MET A 267 -6.44 19.21 0.50
CA MET A 267 -7.29 19.96 -0.43
C MET A 267 -8.48 20.65 0.22
N GLY A 268 -8.65 20.57 1.55
CA GLY A 268 -9.69 21.25 2.32
C GLY A 268 -10.99 20.46 2.51
N ALA A 269 -11.03 19.18 2.12
CA ALA A 269 -12.20 18.34 2.31
C ALA A 269 -12.43 17.98 3.79
N GLN A 270 -13.69 17.89 4.17
CA GLN A 270 -14.14 17.38 5.47
C GLN A 270 -14.51 15.92 5.34
N LEU A 271 -13.72 15.02 5.96
CA LEU A 271 -13.95 13.59 5.87
C LEU A 271 -14.82 13.12 7.05
N SER A 272 -15.88 12.38 6.73
CA SER A 272 -16.63 11.54 7.66
C SER A 272 -16.53 10.08 7.26
N PHE A 273 -16.72 9.17 8.20
CA PHE A 273 -16.64 7.73 7.96
C PHE A 273 -17.98 7.10 8.31
N PHE A 274 -18.37 6.09 7.56
CA PHE A 274 -19.57 5.31 7.81
C PHE A 274 -19.33 3.83 7.51
N SER A 275 -20.11 2.97 8.15
CA SER A 275 -20.05 1.52 7.94
C SER A 275 -21.25 1.04 7.13
N PRO A 276 -21.06 0.61 5.89
CA PRO A 276 -22.12 -0.07 5.15
C PRO A 276 -22.68 -1.32 5.84
N ILE A 277 -21.91 -1.97 6.71
CA ILE A 277 -22.35 -3.14 7.48
C ILE A 277 -23.18 -2.74 8.70
N HIS A 278 -22.73 -1.75 9.48
CA HIS A 278 -23.24 -1.50 10.85
C HIS A 278 -24.13 -0.27 10.95
N ASP A 279 -23.96 0.74 10.08
CA ASP A 279 -24.74 1.97 10.12
C ASP A 279 -26.02 1.82 9.27
N THR A 280 -27.10 2.49 9.70
CA THR A 280 -28.37 2.55 8.97
C THR A 280 -28.58 3.89 8.27
N GLU A 281 -27.73 4.86 8.55
CA GLU A 281 -27.80 6.21 8.01
C GLU A 281 -26.48 6.60 7.35
N LEU A 282 -26.57 7.31 6.24
CA LEU A 282 -25.42 7.90 5.57
C LEU A 282 -25.17 9.30 6.18
N PRO A 283 -23.91 9.63 6.56
CA PRO A 283 -23.57 10.97 6.97
C PRO A 283 -23.92 12.00 5.90
N GLU A 284 -24.26 13.22 6.31
CA GLU A 284 -24.47 14.31 5.37
C GLU A 284 -23.21 14.54 4.54
N ALA A 285 -23.28 14.31 3.23
CA ALA A 285 -22.15 14.34 2.33
C ALA A 285 -22.47 14.97 0.98
N ASP A 286 -21.48 15.64 0.43
CA ASP A 286 -21.49 16.20 -0.92
C ASP A 286 -20.93 15.16 -1.93
N SER A 287 -20.07 14.24 -1.46
CA SER A 287 -19.46 13.18 -2.25
C SER A 287 -19.30 11.91 -1.43
N LEU A 288 -19.28 10.74 -2.09
CA LEU A 288 -19.01 9.44 -1.49
C LEU A 288 -17.72 8.82 -2.01
N TYR A 289 -17.03 8.12 -1.12
CA TYR A 289 -15.92 7.24 -1.45
C TYR A 289 -16.19 5.83 -0.90
N LEU A 290 -16.32 4.85 -1.80
CA LEU A 290 -16.44 3.43 -1.52
C LEU A 290 -15.11 2.75 -1.88
N PRO A 291 -14.17 2.58 -0.95
CA PRO A 291 -12.89 1.97 -1.22
C PRO A 291 -13.00 0.46 -1.43
N GLY A 292 -11.86 -0.18 -1.69
CA GLY A 292 -11.78 -1.63 -1.76
C GLY A 292 -11.87 -2.32 -0.40
N GLY A 293 -11.87 -3.63 -0.43
CA GLY A 293 -11.96 -4.49 0.74
C GLY A 293 -12.43 -5.89 0.37
N TYR A 294 -13.11 -6.54 1.30
CA TYR A 294 -13.66 -7.89 1.15
C TYR A 294 -15.19 -7.93 1.25
N PRO A 295 -15.93 -7.23 0.37
CA PRO A 295 -17.40 -7.24 0.42
C PRO A 295 -17.98 -8.63 0.24
N GLU A 296 -17.29 -9.54 -0.47
CA GLU A 296 -17.72 -10.93 -0.66
C GLU A 296 -17.81 -11.75 0.64
N LEU A 297 -17.06 -11.37 1.67
CA LEU A 297 -17.16 -12.00 2.99
C LEU A 297 -18.38 -11.50 3.78
N HIS A 298 -18.99 -10.38 3.35
CA HIS A 298 -20.06 -9.67 4.05
C HIS A 298 -21.29 -9.41 3.16
N HIS A 299 -21.32 -9.88 1.90
CA HIS A 299 -22.33 -9.52 0.90
C HIS A 299 -23.77 -9.79 1.35
N VAL A 300 -24.00 -10.88 2.08
CA VAL A 300 -25.32 -11.20 2.62
C VAL A 300 -25.78 -10.17 3.68
N VAL A 301 -24.86 -9.68 4.51
CA VAL A 301 -25.16 -8.65 5.52
C VAL A 301 -25.37 -7.30 4.85
N LEU A 302 -24.51 -6.95 3.91
CA LEU A 302 -24.61 -5.72 3.10
C LEU A 302 -25.95 -5.66 2.36
N ALA A 303 -26.40 -6.78 1.75
CA ALA A 303 -27.71 -6.88 1.07
C ALA A 303 -28.91 -6.66 2.00
N ARG A 304 -28.79 -7.03 3.26
CA ARG A 304 -29.85 -6.86 4.26
C ARG A 304 -29.96 -5.45 4.83
N ASN A 305 -28.91 -4.64 4.70
CA ASN A 305 -28.92 -3.26 5.16
C ASN A 305 -29.64 -2.35 4.16
N THR A 306 -30.96 -2.58 4.04
CA THR A 306 -31.81 -1.85 3.06
C THR A 306 -31.85 -0.34 3.28
N PRO A 307 -31.78 0.21 4.52
CA PRO A 307 -31.69 1.66 4.72
C PRO A 307 -30.41 2.26 4.11
N MET A 308 -29.25 1.63 4.31
CA MET A 308 -27.97 2.08 3.74
C MET A 308 -27.97 1.99 2.21
N LEU A 309 -28.48 0.87 1.65
CA LEU A 309 -28.65 0.73 0.21
C LEU A 309 -29.52 1.86 -0.37
N ALA A 310 -30.63 2.18 0.29
CA ALA A 310 -31.52 3.27 -0.12
C ALA A 310 -30.84 4.64 -0.05
N ALA A 311 -30.08 4.90 0.99
CA ALA A 311 -29.36 6.17 1.19
C ALA A 311 -28.28 6.39 0.11
N ILE A 312 -27.50 5.36 -0.23
CA ILE A 312 -26.47 5.44 -1.30
C ILE A 312 -27.14 5.61 -2.67
N ARG A 313 -28.24 4.89 -2.94
CA ARG A 313 -29.01 5.08 -4.18
C ARG A 313 -29.57 6.49 -4.29
N ALA A 314 -30.07 7.07 -3.21
CA ALA A 314 -30.59 8.46 -3.18
C ALA A 314 -29.46 9.47 -3.43
N HIS A 315 -28.24 9.24 -2.89
CA HIS A 315 -27.07 10.07 -3.17
C HIS A 315 -26.73 10.07 -4.67
N HIS A 316 -26.69 8.88 -5.31
CA HIS A 316 -26.44 8.74 -6.75
C HIS A 316 -27.56 9.38 -7.58
N ALA A 317 -28.84 9.17 -7.22
CA ALA A 317 -29.99 9.75 -7.91
C ALA A 317 -30.03 11.29 -7.84
N ALA A 318 -29.39 11.88 -6.82
CA ALA A 318 -29.18 13.33 -6.70
C ALA A 318 -28.00 13.84 -7.54
N ASP A 319 -27.41 13.00 -8.41
CA ASP A 319 -26.24 13.28 -9.26
C ASP A 319 -25.03 13.83 -8.47
N LYS A 320 -24.84 13.33 -7.25
CA LYS A 320 -23.69 13.67 -6.44
C LYS A 320 -22.48 12.76 -6.77
N PRO A 321 -21.24 13.28 -6.67
CA PRO A 321 -20.06 12.49 -6.94
C PRO A 321 -19.95 11.23 -6.07
N LEU A 322 -19.55 10.12 -6.70
CA LEU A 322 -19.28 8.85 -6.03
C LEU A 322 -18.09 8.17 -6.73
N LEU A 323 -17.03 7.91 -5.99
CA LEU A 323 -15.91 7.08 -6.44
C LEU A 323 -15.99 5.72 -5.76
N ALA A 324 -15.92 4.64 -6.54
CA ALA A 324 -15.92 3.28 -6.04
C ALA A 324 -14.76 2.47 -6.64
N GLU A 325 -13.96 1.87 -5.76
CA GLU A 325 -12.77 1.10 -6.11
C GLU A 325 -12.91 -0.36 -5.70
N CYS A 326 -12.53 -1.31 -6.58
CA CYS A 326 -12.46 -2.75 -6.30
C CYS A 326 -13.70 -3.28 -5.54
N GLY A 327 -13.59 -3.58 -4.26
CA GLY A 327 -14.72 -4.00 -3.42
C GLY A 327 -15.89 -3.00 -3.42
N GLY A 328 -15.58 -1.70 -3.42
CA GLY A 328 -16.58 -0.65 -3.56
C GLY A 328 -17.33 -0.71 -4.90
N MET A 329 -16.61 -1.01 -6.00
CA MET A 329 -17.25 -1.24 -7.31
C MET A 329 -18.13 -2.51 -7.27
N LEU A 330 -17.67 -3.59 -6.64
CA LEU A 330 -18.49 -4.80 -6.50
C LEU A 330 -19.80 -4.52 -5.76
N TYR A 331 -19.78 -3.64 -4.77
CA TYR A 331 -20.96 -3.23 -4.01
C TYR A 331 -21.98 -2.45 -4.86
N LEU A 332 -21.52 -1.77 -5.95
CA LEU A 332 -22.39 -1.04 -6.88
C LEU A 332 -23.17 -1.95 -7.84
N LEU A 333 -22.71 -3.20 -8.07
CA LEU A 333 -23.31 -4.12 -9.03
C LEU A 333 -24.72 -4.57 -8.61
N ASP A 334 -25.43 -5.22 -9.54
CA ASP A 334 -26.73 -5.84 -9.26
C ASP A 334 -26.57 -6.97 -8.25
N SER A 335 -25.52 -7.80 -8.39
CA SER A 335 -25.26 -8.89 -7.46
C SER A 335 -23.79 -9.28 -7.35
N LEU A 336 -23.46 -9.94 -6.24
CA LEU A 336 -22.18 -10.57 -5.98
C LEU A 336 -22.39 -12.03 -5.54
N THR A 337 -21.67 -12.96 -6.18
CA THR A 337 -21.65 -14.36 -5.82
C THR A 337 -20.27 -14.72 -5.26
N ASP A 338 -20.22 -15.31 -4.07
CA ASP A 338 -18.98 -15.74 -3.42
C ASP A 338 -18.43 -17.05 -4.01
N VAL A 339 -17.30 -17.54 -3.45
CA VAL A 339 -16.63 -18.76 -3.90
C VAL A 339 -17.42 -20.05 -3.60
N ASP A 340 -18.38 -20.00 -2.69
CA ASP A 340 -19.26 -21.11 -2.29
C ASP A 340 -20.58 -21.08 -3.08
N GLY A 341 -20.76 -20.09 -3.96
CA GLY A 341 -21.94 -19.95 -4.80
C GLY A 341 -23.11 -19.22 -4.13
N VAL A 342 -22.89 -18.59 -2.98
CA VAL A 342 -23.92 -17.77 -2.33
C VAL A 342 -23.99 -16.43 -3.06
N ARG A 343 -25.19 -16.09 -3.56
CA ARG A 343 -25.47 -14.84 -4.27
C ARG A 343 -26.25 -13.88 -3.37
N ALA A 344 -25.89 -12.61 -3.43
CA ALA A 344 -26.65 -11.53 -2.80
C ALA A 344 -26.83 -10.36 -3.77
N GLU A 345 -28.05 -9.79 -3.76
CA GLU A 345 -28.38 -8.57 -4.50
C GLU A 345 -27.80 -7.36 -3.75
N LEU A 346 -27.19 -6.42 -4.50
CA LEU A 346 -26.50 -5.27 -3.92
C LEU A 346 -27.13 -3.94 -4.37
N LEU A 347 -26.31 -2.91 -4.66
CA LEU A 347 -26.81 -1.57 -4.95
C LEU A 347 -27.51 -1.45 -6.29
N GLY A 348 -27.13 -2.23 -7.32
CA GLY A 348 -27.72 -2.14 -8.66
C GLY A 348 -27.55 -0.76 -9.32
N LEU A 349 -26.45 -0.05 -9.01
CA LEU A 349 -26.11 1.24 -9.60
C LEU A 349 -25.20 1.08 -10.82
N LEU A 350 -24.46 -0.01 -10.91
CA LEU A 350 -23.71 -0.42 -12.09
C LEU A 350 -24.29 -1.75 -12.57
N ALA A 351 -25.00 -1.72 -13.68
CA ALA A 351 -25.65 -2.92 -14.21
C ALA A 351 -24.64 -4.03 -14.47
N GLY A 352 -24.83 -5.19 -13.86
CA GLY A 352 -23.97 -6.35 -14.00
C GLY A 352 -23.81 -7.14 -12.71
N ASP A 353 -23.12 -8.27 -12.84
CA ASP A 353 -22.91 -9.24 -11.77
C ASP A 353 -21.43 -9.51 -11.60
N ALA A 354 -21.02 -9.85 -10.37
CA ALA A 354 -19.69 -10.35 -10.10
C ALA A 354 -19.70 -11.73 -9.48
N GLN A 355 -18.68 -12.53 -9.81
CA GLN A 355 -18.45 -13.84 -9.24
C GLN A 355 -17.02 -13.98 -8.73
N MET A 356 -16.87 -14.38 -7.46
CA MET A 356 -15.57 -14.65 -6.87
C MET A 356 -14.94 -15.91 -7.44
N GLN A 357 -13.64 -15.88 -7.66
CA GLN A 357 -12.83 -16.97 -8.19
C GLN A 357 -11.84 -17.47 -7.14
N LYS A 358 -11.55 -18.79 -7.15
CA LYS A 358 -10.50 -19.38 -6.29
C LYS A 358 -9.09 -18.94 -6.69
N ARG A 359 -8.90 -18.51 -7.92
CA ARG A 359 -7.61 -18.04 -8.45
C ARG A 359 -7.61 -16.52 -8.57
N LEU A 360 -6.44 -15.95 -8.42
CA LEU A 360 -6.22 -14.53 -8.68
C LEU A 360 -6.61 -14.20 -10.12
N ALA A 361 -7.48 -13.22 -10.30
CA ALA A 361 -7.94 -12.77 -11.60
C ALA A 361 -7.02 -11.70 -12.19
N ALA A 362 -6.60 -10.72 -11.36
CA ALA A 362 -5.69 -9.67 -11.78
C ALA A 362 -4.77 -9.22 -10.64
N LEU A 363 -3.53 -8.87 -11.01
CA LEU A 363 -2.54 -8.21 -10.17
C LEU A 363 -1.61 -7.42 -11.09
N ALA A 364 -1.69 -6.09 -11.06
CA ALA A 364 -0.82 -5.22 -11.85
C ALA A 364 -0.84 -3.78 -11.34
N LEU A 365 0.24 -3.05 -11.55
CA LEU A 365 0.23 -1.60 -11.55
C LEU A 365 -0.61 -1.10 -12.72
N GLN A 366 -1.37 -0.02 -12.53
CA GLN A 366 -2.30 0.54 -13.50
C GLN A 366 -2.07 2.04 -13.67
N SER A 367 -2.02 2.48 -14.91
CA SER A 367 -2.16 3.88 -15.30
C SER A 367 -3.44 4.04 -16.09
N VAL A 368 -4.27 5.00 -15.75
CA VAL A 368 -5.56 5.23 -16.38
C VAL A 368 -5.66 6.67 -16.83
N ASP A 369 -5.93 6.87 -18.12
CA ASP A 369 -6.20 8.20 -18.69
C ASP A 369 -7.70 8.49 -18.59
N LEU A 370 -8.09 9.30 -17.61
CA LEU A 370 -9.44 9.81 -17.45
C LEU A 370 -9.57 11.20 -18.10
N PRO A 371 -10.79 11.67 -18.39
CA PRO A 371 -11.00 13.05 -18.83
C PRO A 371 -10.41 14.10 -17.89
N GLU A 372 -10.37 13.83 -16.60
CA GLU A 372 -9.82 14.67 -15.52
C GLU A 372 -8.29 14.64 -15.48
N GLY A 373 -7.66 13.66 -16.09
CA GLY A 373 -6.21 13.47 -16.14
C GLY A 373 -5.79 12.03 -15.86
N ASN A 374 -4.49 11.77 -16.01
CA ASN A 374 -3.91 10.47 -15.75
C ASN A 374 -3.86 10.19 -14.25
N LEU A 375 -4.32 9.00 -13.83
CA LEU A 375 -4.22 8.48 -12.47
C LEU A 375 -3.45 7.17 -12.46
N ARG A 376 -2.58 7.00 -11.46
CA ARG A 376 -1.86 5.75 -11.20
C ARG A 376 -2.45 5.02 -10.00
N GLY A 377 -2.32 3.72 -10.02
CA GLY A 377 -2.78 2.84 -8.96
C GLY A 377 -2.38 1.40 -9.23
N HIS A 378 -3.12 0.49 -8.66
CA HIS A 378 -2.92 -0.94 -8.90
C HIS A 378 -4.25 -1.67 -8.90
N THR A 379 -4.26 -2.88 -9.41
CA THR A 379 -5.36 -3.82 -9.29
C THR A 379 -4.91 -5.11 -8.60
N TYR A 380 -5.76 -5.63 -7.73
CA TYR A 380 -5.59 -6.92 -7.07
C TYR A 380 -6.97 -7.47 -6.72
N HIS A 381 -7.47 -8.45 -7.48
CA HIS A 381 -8.78 -9.02 -7.19
C HIS A 381 -8.92 -10.48 -7.66
N HIS A 382 -9.86 -11.19 -7.05
CA HIS A 382 -10.21 -12.57 -7.34
C HIS A 382 -11.59 -12.71 -7.98
N SER A 383 -12.25 -11.61 -8.34
CA SER A 383 -13.58 -11.62 -8.95
C SER A 383 -13.51 -11.41 -10.46
N LEU A 384 -14.54 -11.90 -11.16
CA LEU A 384 -14.82 -11.58 -12.54
C LEU A 384 -16.16 -10.85 -12.59
N THR A 385 -16.20 -9.69 -13.26
CA THR A 385 -17.40 -8.90 -13.46
C THR A 385 -17.92 -9.09 -14.89
N SER A 386 -19.22 -9.31 -15.00
CA SER A 386 -19.95 -9.32 -16.26
C SER A 386 -20.87 -8.11 -16.30
N THR A 387 -20.67 -7.21 -17.25
CA THR A 387 -21.47 -6.00 -17.44
C THR A 387 -21.51 -5.64 -18.92
N GLU A 388 -22.63 -5.08 -19.36
CA GLU A 388 -22.81 -4.52 -20.71
C GLU A 388 -22.51 -3.00 -20.74
N VAL A 389 -22.17 -2.40 -19.59
CA VAL A 389 -21.83 -0.97 -19.52
C VAL A 389 -20.48 -0.75 -20.21
N GLU A 390 -20.48 0.12 -21.21
CA GLU A 390 -19.23 0.49 -21.90
C GLU A 390 -18.31 1.31 -20.98
N PRO A 391 -17.03 0.93 -20.86
CA PRO A 391 -16.09 1.67 -20.04
C PRO A 391 -15.69 2.99 -20.71
N ILE A 392 -15.53 4.05 -19.92
CA ILE A 392 -15.03 5.35 -20.40
C ILE A 392 -13.52 5.36 -20.63
N ALA A 393 -12.79 4.47 -19.94
CA ALA A 393 -11.34 4.30 -20.04
C ALA A 393 -10.94 2.88 -19.69
N ARG A 394 -9.71 2.52 -20.06
CA ARG A 394 -9.07 1.28 -19.63
C ARG A 394 -7.68 1.57 -19.09
N GLY A 395 -7.32 0.90 -18.02
CA GLY A 395 -5.98 0.94 -17.47
C GLY A 395 -4.96 0.27 -18.38
N HIS A 396 -3.71 0.64 -18.21
CA HIS A 396 -2.58 -0.05 -18.81
C HIS A 396 -1.47 -0.23 -17.79
N SER A 397 -0.78 -1.36 -17.85
CA SER A 397 0.31 -1.66 -16.94
C SER A 397 1.65 -1.13 -17.50
N PRO A 398 2.47 -0.44 -16.68
CA PRO A 398 3.80 0.00 -17.11
C PRO A 398 4.74 -1.17 -17.43
N ASN A 399 4.48 -2.34 -16.84
CA ASN A 399 5.30 -3.54 -17.01
C ASN A 399 4.79 -4.45 -18.14
N GLY A 400 3.77 -4.00 -18.90
CA GLY A 400 3.10 -4.84 -19.90
C GLY A 400 2.22 -5.91 -19.25
N GLY A 401 1.65 -6.81 -20.08
CA GLY A 401 0.88 -7.95 -19.58
C GLY A 401 -0.64 -7.78 -19.68
N ARG A 402 -1.38 -8.75 -19.09
CA ARG A 402 -2.84 -8.79 -19.05
C ARG A 402 -3.33 -7.99 -17.84
N GLY A 403 -4.41 -7.25 -17.99
CA GLY A 403 -5.06 -6.57 -16.87
C GLY A 403 -5.35 -5.08 -17.16
N ALA A 404 -5.85 -4.79 -18.36
CA ALA A 404 -6.40 -3.48 -18.67
C ALA A 404 -7.75 -3.34 -17.96
N GLU A 405 -7.75 -2.86 -16.72
CA GLU A 405 -8.97 -2.69 -15.95
C GLU A 405 -9.86 -1.63 -16.55
N ALA A 406 -11.15 -1.93 -16.60
CA ALA A 406 -12.15 -0.99 -17.07
C ALA A 406 -12.47 0.07 -16.00
N VAL A 407 -12.72 1.29 -16.45
CA VAL A 407 -13.31 2.35 -15.63
C VAL A 407 -14.67 2.68 -16.20
N PHE A 408 -15.69 2.56 -15.37
CA PHE A 408 -17.08 2.83 -15.71
C PHE A 408 -17.50 4.19 -15.16
N ARG A 409 -18.44 4.85 -15.86
CA ARG A 409 -19.03 6.10 -15.39
C ARG A 409 -20.52 6.16 -15.71
N GLN A 410 -21.30 6.56 -14.71
CA GLN A 410 -22.73 6.85 -14.86
C GLN A 410 -23.04 8.13 -14.08
N GLY A 411 -23.40 9.21 -14.79
CA GLY A 411 -23.49 10.54 -14.18
C GLY A 411 -22.19 10.92 -13.50
N ARG A 412 -22.24 11.24 -12.21
CA ARG A 412 -21.09 11.58 -11.38
C ARG A 412 -20.48 10.36 -10.63
N MET A 413 -20.96 9.16 -10.87
CA MET A 413 -20.41 7.92 -10.31
C MET A 413 -19.28 7.41 -11.21
N THR A 414 -18.11 7.15 -10.62
CA THR A 414 -16.95 6.51 -11.26
C THR A 414 -16.61 5.23 -10.51
N ALA A 415 -16.44 4.12 -11.23
CA ALA A 415 -16.19 2.80 -10.66
C ALA A 415 -15.12 2.03 -11.44
N SER A 416 -14.21 1.34 -10.74
CA SER A 416 -13.16 0.52 -11.33
C SER A 416 -12.65 -0.52 -10.34
N TYR A 417 -11.99 -1.57 -10.83
CA TYR A 417 -11.15 -2.43 -9.98
C TYR A 417 -9.86 -1.74 -9.52
N VAL A 418 -9.45 -0.66 -10.18
CA VAL A 418 -8.22 0.04 -9.85
C VAL A 418 -8.37 0.75 -8.51
N HIS A 419 -7.42 0.48 -7.61
CA HIS A 419 -7.18 1.28 -6.42
C HIS A 419 -6.28 2.45 -6.81
N PHE A 420 -6.84 3.63 -6.93
CA PHE A 420 -6.08 4.82 -7.32
C PHE A 420 -5.23 5.33 -6.16
N TYR A 421 -3.99 5.67 -6.46
CA TYR A 421 -3.13 6.40 -5.54
C TYR A 421 -3.38 7.91 -5.76
N PHE A 422 -4.20 8.52 -4.93
CA PHE A 422 -4.69 9.88 -5.13
C PHE A 422 -3.59 10.93 -5.30
N PRO A 423 -2.46 10.86 -4.53
CA PRO A 423 -1.38 11.81 -4.74
C PRO A 423 -0.70 11.73 -6.11
N SER A 424 -0.97 10.70 -6.92
CA SER A 424 -0.44 10.62 -8.29
C SER A 424 -0.96 11.74 -9.22
N ASN A 425 -2.16 12.26 -8.96
CA ASN A 425 -2.72 13.43 -9.64
C ASN A 425 -3.79 14.12 -8.78
N PRO A 426 -3.39 15.04 -7.89
CA PRO A 426 -4.31 15.71 -6.97
C PRO A 426 -5.46 16.44 -7.68
N ARG A 427 -5.20 17.05 -8.86
CA ARG A 427 -6.22 17.79 -9.62
C ARG A 427 -7.30 16.86 -10.18
N ALA A 428 -6.90 15.73 -10.76
CA ALA A 428 -7.85 14.73 -11.27
C ALA A 428 -8.73 14.19 -10.13
N ILE A 429 -8.15 13.93 -8.96
CA ILE A 429 -8.89 13.49 -7.78
C ILE A 429 -9.86 14.56 -7.30
N ALA A 430 -9.43 15.82 -7.23
CA ALA A 430 -10.34 16.92 -6.87
C ALA A 430 -11.56 16.97 -7.80
N ALA A 431 -11.37 16.79 -9.10
CA ALA A 431 -12.45 16.77 -10.07
C ALA A 431 -13.43 15.60 -9.90
N LEU A 432 -12.95 14.45 -9.42
CA LEU A 432 -13.82 13.29 -9.14
C LEU A 432 -14.70 13.49 -7.90
N PHE A 433 -14.28 14.35 -6.95
CA PHE A 433 -15.00 14.58 -5.69
C PHE A 433 -15.71 15.94 -5.63
N ALA A 434 -15.32 16.93 -6.44
CA ALA A 434 -15.93 18.25 -6.39
C ALA A 434 -17.40 18.23 -6.85
N PRO A 435 -18.37 18.70 -6.06
CA PRO A 435 -19.77 18.79 -6.50
C PRO A 435 -19.95 19.74 -7.68
N ASP A 436 -19.19 20.82 -7.71
CA ASP A 436 -19.16 21.83 -8.77
C ASP A 436 -17.72 21.98 -9.28
N LEU A 437 -17.49 21.55 -10.54
CA LEU A 437 -16.17 21.59 -11.16
C LEU A 437 -15.75 23.03 -11.49
N ASP A 438 -16.68 23.88 -11.91
CA ASP A 438 -16.38 25.26 -12.27
C ASP A 438 -15.97 26.06 -11.04
N ALA A 439 -16.67 25.87 -9.92
CA ALA A 439 -16.32 26.49 -8.65
C ALA A 439 -14.97 25.98 -8.11
N ALA A 440 -14.69 24.69 -8.21
CA ALA A 440 -13.45 24.10 -7.73
C ALA A 440 -12.20 24.63 -8.45
N PHE A 441 -12.31 24.94 -9.75
CA PHE A 441 -11.18 25.34 -10.58
C PHE A 441 -11.22 26.81 -11.07
N ALA A 442 -12.18 27.61 -10.61
CA ALA A 442 -12.39 29.00 -11.03
C ALA A 442 -11.22 29.95 -10.70
N SER A 443 -10.29 29.56 -9.83
CA SER A 443 -9.34 30.51 -9.24
C SER A 443 -7.92 30.53 -9.82
N LYS A 444 -7.53 29.69 -10.81
CA LYS A 444 -6.22 29.80 -11.50
C LYS A 444 -6.12 29.00 -12.80
N PRO A 445 -5.40 29.49 -13.83
CA PRO A 445 -5.04 28.70 -15.00
C PRO A 445 -4.18 27.49 -14.58
N ALA A 446 -4.40 26.36 -15.25
CA ALA A 446 -3.65 25.14 -15.03
C ALA A 446 -2.14 25.38 -15.10
N PRO A 447 -1.32 24.88 -14.15
CA PRO A 447 0.09 24.74 -14.41
C PRO A 447 0.25 23.80 -15.61
N THR A 448 0.90 24.25 -16.64
CA THR A 448 1.31 23.41 -17.78
C THR A 448 2.34 22.44 -17.25
N PHE A 449 1.94 21.20 -17.04
CA PHE A 449 2.88 20.10 -16.86
C PHE A 449 3.46 19.81 -18.25
N ASP A 450 4.61 20.41 -18.54
CA ASP A 450 5.45 19.93 -19.61
C ASP A 450 5.76 18.45 -19.33
N HIS A 451 5.51 17.64 -20.33
CA HIS A 451 5.75 16.20 -20.33
C HIS A 451 7.14 15.91 -19.76
N LEU A 452 7.20 15.40 -18.52
CA LEU A 452 8.39 14.76 -18.01
C LEU A 452 8.65 13.54 -18.90
N ASN A 453 9.62 13.70 -19.80
CA ASN A 453 10.17 12.64 -20.63
C ASN A 453 10.41 11.39 -19.76
N PRO A 454 10.08 10.19 -20.26
CA PRO A 454 10.48 8.96 -19.63
C PRO A 454 12.01 8.84 -19.72
N VAL A 455 12.72 9.24 -18.69
CA VAL A 455 14.13 8.96 -18.53
C VAL A 455 14.24 7.48 -18.19
N GLY A 456 14.56 6.66 -19.19
CA GLY A 456 14.79 5.25 -18.92
C GLY A 456 14.86 4.29 -20.11
N ALA A 457 14.78 4.78 -21.35
CA ALA A 457 14.80 3.88 -22.53
C ALA A 457 16.00 4.07 -23.47
N SER A 458 17.20 4.41 -22.98
CA SER A 458 18.35 4.60 -23.87
C SER A 458 19.69 4.24 -23.23
N LEU A 459 19.84 3.01 -22.76
CA LEU A 459 21.17 2.45 -22.40
C LEU A 459 21.32 0.95 -22.68
N LEU A 460 20.58 0.42 -23.65
CA LEU A 460 20.78 -0.98 -24.11
C LEU A 460 20.85 -1.05 -25.65
N ALA A 461 21.69 -0.23 -26.25
CA ALA A 461 22.09 -0.43 -27.64
C ALA A 461 23.52 0.06 -27.83
N LYS A 462 24.49 -0.76 -27.46
CA LYS A 462 25.84 -0.87 -28.07
C LYS A 462 26.67 -1.90 -27.30
N ARG A 463 26.68 -3.13 -27.77
CA ARG A 463 27.85 -3.98 -27.75
C ARG A 463 28.00 -4.67 -29.13
N PRO A 464 29.25 -4.79 -29.60
CA PRO A 464 29.55 -5.44 -30.87
C PRO A 464 29.30 -6.94 -30.81
#